data_4ecbab888229df569cd320e1f1e6d5f2
#
_entry.id   4ecbab888229df569cd320e1f1e6d5f2
#
_cell.length_a   1.000
_cell.length_b   1.000
_cell.length_c   1.000
_cell.angle_alpha   90.00
_cell.angle_beta   90.00
_cell.angle_gamma   90.00
#
_symmetry.space_group_name_H-M   'P 1'
#
loop_
_entity.id
_entity.type
_entity.pdbx_description
1 polymer ?
#
loop_
_entity_poly.entity_id
_entity_poly.type
_entity_poly.pdbx_seq_one_letter_code
_entity_poly.pdbx_strand_id
1 'polypeptide(L)' 'MEILEKLKNLKEKIERVQKLNEDLIESHLATKNKIKSQENKIEVLRNGMKESADDIEQFMKDLDADT' A
#
# COMPACT_ATOMS: atom_id res chain seq x y z
N MET A 1 -18.67 43.76 17.05
CA MET A 1 -17.37 43.71 16.40
C MET A 1 -16.57 42.51 16.81
N GLU A 2 -16.47 42.20 18.10
CA GLU A 2 -15.83 40.95 18.56
C GLU A 2 -16.46 39.66 17.98
N ILE A 3 -17.78 39.67 17.83
CA ILE A 3 -18.52 38.52 17.26
C ILE A 3 -18.11 38.24 15.86
N LEU A 4 -17.96 39.29 15.03
CA LEU A 4 -17.56 39.16 13.63
C LEU A 4 -16.12 38.64 13.50
N GLU A 5 -15.21 39.09 14.36
CA GLU A 5 -13.83 38.61 14.39
C GLU A 5 -13.76 37.16 14.82
N LYS A 6 -14.53 36.78 15.83
CA LYS A 6 -14.62 35.39 16.30
C LYS A 6 -15.17 34.48 15.21
N LEU A 7 -16.19 34.91 14.49
CA LEU A 7 -16.76 34.15 13.38
C LEU A 7 -15.76 33.99 12.23
N LYS A 8 -15.02 35.03 11.92
CA LYS A 8 -13.96 34.99 10.90
C LYS A 8 -12.85 34.03 11.28
N ASN A 9 -12.38 34.10 12.53
CA ASN A 9 -11.35 33.19 13.04
C ASN A 9 -11.81 31.75 13.03
N LEU A 10 -13.07 31.51 13.41
CA LEU A 10 -13.66 30.19 13.40
C LEU A 10 -13.74 29.63 11.98
N LYS A 11 -14.17 30.46 11.03
CA LYS A 11 -14.20 30.09 9.61
C LYS A 11 -12.83 29.69 9.09
N GLU A 12 -11.80 30.48 9.42
CA GLU A 12 -10.42 30.19 9.00
C GLU A 12 -9.93 28.86 9.60
N LYS A 13 -10.27 28.57 10.85
CA LYS A 13 -9.91 27.31 11.50
C LYS A 13 -10.60 26.14 10.84
N ILE A 14 -11.88 26.27 10.49
CA ILE A 14 -12.62 25.23 9.79
C ILE A 14 -12.00 24.96 8.41
N GLU A 15 -11.65 25.98 7.69
CA GLU A 15 -10.99 25.85 6.38
C GLU A 15 -9.65 25.12 6.48
N ARG A 16 -8.85 25.42 7.52
CA ARG A 16 -7.58 24.71 7.79
C ARG A 16 -7.82 23.24 8.09
N VAL A 17 -8.80 22.94 8.92
CA VAL A 17 -9.14 21.56 9.28
C VAL A 17 -9.59 20.79 8.04
N GLN A 18 -10.41 21.40 7.21
CA GLN A 18 -10.86 20.78 5.96
C GLN A 18 -9.68 20.46 5.04
N LYS A 19 -8.76 21.40 4.90
CA LYS A 19 -7.57 21.21 4.06
C LYS A 19 -6.67 20.11 4.62
N LEU A 20 -6.44 20.11 5.93
CA LEU A 20 -5.65 19.06 6.59
C LEU A 20 -6.31 17.69 6.41
N ASN A 21 -7.62 17.63 6.47
CA ASN A 21 -8.37 16.42 6.28
C ASN A 21 -8.25 15.90 4.83
N GLU A 22 -8.34 16.78 3.85
CA GLU A 22 -8.14 16.45 2.44
C GLU A 22 -6.72 15.92 2.19
N ASP A 23 -5.71 16.60 2.74
CA ASP A 23 -4.32 16.19 2.64
C ASP A 23 -4.09 14.81 3.27
N LEU A 24 -4.72 14.56 4.42
CA LEU A 24 -4.64 13.28 5.13
C LEU A 24 -5.27 12.16 4.30
N ILE A 25 -6.43 12.39 3.70
CA ILE A 25 -7.10 11.42 2.84
C ILE A 25 -6.24 11.09 1.63
N GLU A 26 -5.67 12.11 0.99
CA GLU A 26 -4.79 11.95 -0.18
C GLU A 26 -3.55 11.12 0.19
N SER A 27 -2.92 11.45 1.31
CA SER A 27 -1.76 10.69 1.83
C SER A 27 -2.13 9.24 2.15
N HIS A 28 -3.29 9.02 2.74
CA HIS A 28 -3.79 7.69 3.06
C HIS A 28 -4.01 6.84 1.79
N LEU A 29 -4.60 7.44 0.76
CA LEU A 29 -4.81 6.78 -0.52
C LEU A 29 -3.49 6.41 -1.19
N ALA A 30 -2.51 7.31 -1.17
CA ALA A 30 -1.18 7.06 -1.71
C ALA A 30 -0.50 5.89 -0.99
N THR A 31 -0.58 5.86 0.34
CA THR A 31 -0.03 4.78 1.16
C THR A 31 -0.73 3.45 0.87
N LYS A 32 -2.05 3.45 0.76
CA LYS A 32 -2.84 2.27 0.45
C LYS A 32 -2.46 1.68 -0.92
N ASN A 33 -2.28 2.53 -1.92
CA ASN A 33 -1.86 2.12 -3.25
C ASN A 33 -0.45 1.52 -3.24
N LYS A 34 0.45 2.10 -2.45
CA LYS A 34 1.81 1.60 -2.28
C LYS A 34 1.83 0.21 -1.64
N ILE A 35 1.03 0.01 -0.61
CA ILE A 35 0.89 -1.29 0.06
C ILE A 35 0.35 -2.33 -0.92
N LYS A 36 -0.66 -2.00 -1.69
CA LYS A 36 -1.24 -2.89 -2.69
C LYS A 36 -0.21 -3.30 -3.74
N SER A 37 0.59 -2.36 -4.21
CA SER A 37 1.68 -2.64 -5.15
C SER A 37 2.73 -3.58 -4.54
N GLN A 38 3.08 -3.39 -3.27
CA GLN A 38 4.02 -4.27 -2.55
C GLN A 38 3.45 -5.66 -2.36
N GLU A 39 2.16 -5.79 -2.04
CA GLU A 39 1.48 -7.09 -1.92
C GLU A 39 1.52 -7.86 -3.24
N ASN A 40 1.29 -7.17 -4.36
CA ASN A 40 1.38 -7.77 -5.69
C ASN A 40 2.80 -8.28 -5.99
N LYS A 41 3.82 -7.52 -5.64
CA LYS A 41 5.22 -7.93 -5.80
C LYS A 41 5.56 -9.16 -4.96
N ILE A 42 5.08 -9.20 -3.72
CA ILE A 42 5.28 -10.34 -2.82
C ILE A 42 4.61 -11.59 -3.40
N GLU A 43 3.42 -11.46 -3.94
CA GLU A 43 2.71 -12.57 -4.58
C GLU A 43 3.48 -13.13 -5.78
N VAL A 44 3.98 -12.24 -6.65
CA VAL A 44 4.80 -12.62 -7.80
C VAL A 44 6.07 -13.35 -7.37
N LEU A 45 6.76 -12.83 -6.35
CA LEU A 45 7.96 -13.46 -5.81
C LEU A 45 7.66 -14.83 -5.20
N ARG A 46 6.56 -14.95 -4.46
CA ARG A 46 6.14 -16.21 -3.85
C ARG A 46 5.83 -17.26 -4.91
N ASN A 47 5.13 -16.88 -5.97
CA ASN A 47 4.82 -17.77 -7.08
C ASN A 47 6.09 -18.21 -7.83
N GLY A 48 7.03 -17.28 -8.05
CA GLY A 48 8.33 -17.60 -8.66
C GLY A 48 9.14 -18.57 -7.82
N MET A 49 9.17 -18.39 -6.51
CA MET A 49 9.84 -19.31 -5.58
C MET A 49 9.22 -20.70 -5.61
N LYS A 50 7.90 -20.78 -5.66
CA LYS A 50 7.17 -22.05 -5.72
C LYS A 50 7.47 -22.78 -7.02
N GLU A 51 7.48 -22.10 -8.14
CA GLU A 51 7.84 -22.69 -9.45
C GLU A 51 9.27 -23.21 -9.43
N SER A 52 10.21 -22.44 -8.90
CA SER A 52 11.61 -22.86 -8.78
C SER A 52 11.76 -24.09 -7.90
N ALA A 53 11.03 -24.16 -6.79
CA ALA A 53 11.05 -25.32 -5.90
C ALA A 53 10.49 -26.56 -6.59
N ASP A 54 9.40 -26.42 -7.36
CA ASP A 54 8.79 -27.50 -8.11
C ASP A 54 9.73 -28.02 -9.21
N ASP A 55 10.44 -27.11 -9.89
CA ASP A 55 11.42 -27.46 -10.93
C ASP A 55 12.59 -28.24 -10.34
N ILE A 56 13.09 -27.82 -9.19
CA ILE A 56 14.16 -28.52 -8.49
C ILE A 56 13.71 -29.92 -8.05
N GLU A 57 12.50 -30.03 -7.51
CA GLU A 57 11.94 -31.31 -7.11
C GLU A 57 11.82 -32.27 -8.29
N GLN A 58 11.33 -31.77 -9.42
CA GLN A 58 11.21 -32.56 -10.65
C GLN A 58 12.59 -33.01 -11.15
N PHE A 59 13.58 -32.14 -11.13
CA PHE A 59 14.94 -32.47 -11.50
C PHE A 59 15.53 -33.60 -10.62
N MET A 60 15.30 -33.54 -9.32
CA MET A 60 15.72 -34.57 -8.39
C MET A 60 15.05 -35.92 -8.66
N LYS A 61 13.76 -35.92 -8.98
CA LYS A 61 13.03 -37.12 -9.36
C LYS A 61 13.59 -37.74 -10.64
N ASP A 62 13.91 -36.91 -11.62
CA ASP A 62 14.47 -37.36 -12.88
C ASP A 62 15.86 -37.97 -12.68
N LEU A 63 16.67 -37.41 -11.80
CA LEU A 63 17.98 -37.98 -11.43
C LEU A 63 17.84 -39.34 -10.74
N ASP A 64 16.90 -39.48 -9.82
CA ASP A 64 16.65 -40.73 -9.12
C ASP A 64 16.13 -41.82 -10.08
N ALA A 65 15.35 -41.44 -11.08
CA ALA A 65 14.84 -42.37 -12.10
C ALA A 65 15.95 -42.91 -13.00
N ASP A 66 17.01 -42.13 -13.21
CA ASP A 66 18.15 -42.55 -14.07
C ASP A 66 19.18 -43.42 -13.31
N THR A 67 19.10 -43.46 -12.01
CA THR A 67 19.97 -44.29 -11.19
C THR A 67 19.27 -45.58 -10.76
#